data_dc43f8b1e36d88ca3c233d84d4ffbbd9
#
_entry.id   dc43f8b1e36d88ca3c233d84d4ffbbd9
#
_cell.length_a   1.000
_cell.length_b   1.000
_cell.length_c   1.000
_cell.angle_alpha   90.00
_cell.angle_beta   90.00
_cell.angle_gamma   90.00
#
_symmetry.space_group_name_H-M   'P 1'
#
loop_
_entity.id
_entity.type
_entity.pdbx_description
1 polymer ?
#
loop_
_entity_poly.entity_id
_entity_poly.type
_entity_poly.pdbx_seq_one_letter_code
_entity_poly.pdbx_strand_id
1 'polypeptide(L)'
;MMAVAIDDVTLVHASKTGDIAAFEELVKRYDSKLLRIAQHVTHNLEDAQDAVQEAFLKAFQKLEQFQENSKFSTWLIRITINESLMKLRKTSVTAPFLS
;
A
#
# COMPACT_ATOMS: atom_id res chain seq x y z
N MET A 1 -0.62 -24.23 21.46
CA MET A 1 -0.14 -24.47 20.11
C MET A 1 0.11 -23.14 19.39
N MET A 2 1.25 -22.99 18.79
CA MET A 2 1.55 -21.76 18.07
C MET A 2 1.05 -21.83 16.65
N ALA A 3 0.38 -20.77 16.24
CA ALA A 3 0.02 -20.62 14.85
C ALA A 3 1.28 -20.26 14.06
N VAL A 4 1.49 -20.94 12.95
CA VAL A 4 2.58 -20.61 12.06
C VAL A 4 2.13 -19.47 11.15
N ALA A 5 2.87 -18.38 11.15
CA ALA A 5 2.55 -17.26 10.27
C ALA A 5 2.77 -17.69 8.82
N ILE A 6 1.76 -17.48 7.98
CA ILE A 6 1.88 -17.73 6.55
C ILE A 6 2.72 -16.61 5.96
N ASP A 7 3.72 -16.95 5.15
CA ASP A 7 4.58 -15.93 4.59
C ASP A 7 3.91 -15.15 3.46
N ASP A 8 4.49 -14.01 3.13
CA ASP A 8 3.91 -13.14 2.10
C ASP A 8 3.83 -13.82 0.75
N VAL A 9 4.82 -14.63 0.39
CA VAL A 9 4.84 -15.31 -0.91
C VAL A 9 3.61 -16.19 -1.07
N THR A 10 3.29 -16.96 -0.04
CA THR A 10 2.11 -17.84 -0.05
C THR A 10 0.83 -17.03 -0.19
N LEU A 11 0.72 -15.94 0.57
CA LEU A 11 -0.47 -15.09 0.51
C LEU A 11 -0.60 -14.39 -0.84
N VAL A 12 0.52 -13.95 -1.41
CA VAL A 12 0.51 -13.34 -2.73
C VAL A 12 0.04 -14.33 -3.79
N HIS A 13 0.56 -15.55 -3.75
CA HIS A 13 0.13 -16.59 -4.69
C HIS A 13 -1.36 -16.86 -4.59
N ALA A 14 -1.86 -17.02 -3.37
CA ALA A 14 -3.28 -17.25 -3.15
C ALA A 14 -4.11 -16.07 -3.64
N SER A 15 -3.65 -14.85 -3.37
CA SER A 15 -4.35 -13.65 -3.81
C SER A 15 -4.44 -13.57 -5.33
N LYS A 16 -3.37 -13.96 -6.02
CA LYS A 16 -3.35 -13.97 -7.49
C LYS A 16 -4.36 -14.95 -8.08
N THR A 17 -4.70 -16.00 -7.35
CA THR A 17 -5.70 -16.97 -7.79
C THR A 17 -7.12 -16.59 -7.38
N GLY A 18 -7.29 -15.42 -6.78
CA GLY A 18 -8.61 -14.91 -6.44
C GLY A 18 -9.01 -15.07 -4.99
N ASP A 19 -8.09 -15.49 -4.12
CA ASP A 19 -8.39 -15.65 -2.70
C ASP A 19 -8.35 -14.27 -2.02
N ILE A 20 -9.51 -13.67 -1.87
CA ILE A 20 -9.64 -12.33 -1.30
C ILE A 20 -9.21 -12.32 0.17
N ALA A 21 -9.50 -13.38 0.90
CA ALA A 21 -9.10 -13.46 2.31
C ALA A 21 -7.59 -13.41 2.45
N ALA A 22 -6.86 -14.01 1.51
CA ALA A 22 -5.40 -13.93 1.51
C ALA A 22 -4.92 -12.50 1.34
N PHE A 23 -5.55 -11.75 0.43
CA PHE A 23 -5.18 -10.34 0.24
C PHE A 23 -5.53 -9.51 1.47
N GLU A 24 -6.67 -9.77 2.09
CA GLU A 24 -7.04 -9.08 3.33
C GLU A 24 -6.03 -9.31 4.44
N GLU A 25 -5.45 -10.51 4.49
CA GLU A 25 -4.41 -10.79 5.47
C GLU A 25 -3.16 -9.94 5.19
N LEU A 26 -2.80 -9.77 3.92
CA LEU A 26 -1.70 -8.89 3.54
C LEU A 26 -1.99 -7.45 3.95
N VAL A 27 -3.23 -6.99 3.76
CA VAL A 27 -3.63 -5.65 4.19
C VAL A 27 -3.41 -5.47 5.68
N LYS A 28 -3.85 -6.45 6.47
CA LYS A 28 -3.68 -6.38 7.93
C LYS A 28 -2.22 -6.31 8.35
N ARG A 29 -1.35 -7.02 7.63
CA ARG A 29 0.07 -7.04 7.96
C ARG A 29 0.74 -5.69 7.72
N TYR A 30 0.30 -4.96 6.71
CA TYR A 30 1.02 -3.77 6.27
C TYR A 30 0.29 -2.46 6.53
N ASP A 31 -0.97 -2.50 6.93
CA ASP A 31 -1.78 -1.30 7.09
C ASP A 31 -1.11 -0.23 7.96
N SER A 32 -0.70 -0.59 9.16
CA SER A 32 -0.08 0.36 10.08
C SER A 32 1.25 0.88 9.56
N LYS A 33 2.04 0.00 8.96
CA LYS A 33 3.33 0.40 8.42
C LYS A 33 3.17 1.38 7.27
N LEU A 34 2.24 1.10 6.37
CA LEU A 34 1.99 1.97 5.23
C LEU A 34 1.45 3.33 5.67
N LEU A 35 0.58 3.32 6.68
CA LEU A 35 0.05 4.57 7.21
C LEU A 35 1.17 5.44 7.78
N ARG A 36 2.10 4.84 8.50
CA ARG A 36 3.24 5.57 9.06
C ARG A 36 4.08 6.19 7.97
N ILE A 37 4.35 5.42 6.91
CA ILE A 37 5.12 5.90 5.76
C ILE A 37 4.37 7.05 5.08
N ALA A 38 3.09 6.88 4.84
CA ALA A 38 2.29 7.90 4.17
C ALA A 38 2.21 9.19 4.99
N GLN A 39 2.07 9.08 6.30
CA GLN A 39 2.07 10.26 7.18
C GLN A 39 3.39 11.00 7.14
N HIS A 40 4.48 10.25 7.04
CA HIS A 40 5.81 10.84 6.96
C HIS A 40 5.99 11.66 5.69
N VAL A 41 5.34 11.26 4.62
CA VAL A 41 5.41 11.97 3.34
C VAL A 41 4.41 13.13 3.30
N THR A 42 3.16 12.88 3.68
CA THR A 42 2.08 13.87 3.50
C THR A 42 1.96 14.85 4.66
N HIS A 43 2.41 14.48 5.85
CA HIS A 43 2.23 15.27 7.08
C HIS A 43 0.77 15.62 7.34
N ASN A 44 -0.15 14.75 6.90
CA ASN A 44 -1.59 14.95 7.06
C ASN A 44 -2.24 13.58 7.17
N LEU A 45 -2.97 13.36 8.28
CA LEU A 45 -3.56 12.04 8.54
C LEU A 45 -4.58 11.63 7.49
N GLU A 46 -5.46 12.55 7.10
CA GLU A 46 -6.48 12.24 6.10
C GLU A 46 -5.86 11.88 4.75
N ASP A 47 -4.88 12.66 4.32
CA ASP A 47 -4.18 12.37 3.07
C ASP A 47 -3.43 11.04 3.15
N ALA A 48 -2.83 10.76 4.31
CA ALA A 48 -2.12 9.50 4.51
C ALA A 48 -3.08 8.32 4.43
N GLN A 49 -4.23 8.41 5.07
CA GLN A 49 -5.23 7.35 5.01
C GLN A 49 -5.72 7.12 3.58
N ASP A 50 -5.98 8.19 2.85
CA ASP A 50 -6.40 8.09 1.45
C ASP A 50 -5.30 7.45 0.60
N ALA A 51 -4.05 7.83 0.83
CA ALA A 51 -2.93 7.27 0.09
C ALA A 51 -2.80 5.78 0.34
N VAL A 52 -2.97 5.33 1.58
CA VAL A 52 -2.89 3.91 1.92
C VAL A 52 -4.02 3.13 1.25
N GLN A 53 -5.24 3.65 1.28
CA GLN A 53 -6.37 3.00 0.60
C GLN A 53 -6.12 2.87 -0.89
N GLU A 54 -5.65 3.94 -1.52
CA GLU A 54 -5.33 3.92 -2.94
C GLU A 54 -4.19 2.95 -3.24
N ALA A 55 -3.20 2.88 -2.35
CA ALA A 55 -2.09 1.97 -2.53
C ALA A 55 -2.55 0.52 -2.51
N PHE A 56 -3.41 0.15 -1.57
CA PHE A 56 -3.94 -1.22 -1.51
C PHE A 56 -4.82 -1.53 -2.71
N LEU A 57 -5.63 -0.58 -3.13
CA LEU A 57 -6.47 -0.76 -4.31
C LEU A 57 -5.63 -0.99 -5.56
N LYS A 58 -4.60 -0.18 -5.75
CA LYS A 58 -3.69 -0.34 -6.89
C LYS A 58 -2.91 -1.64 -6.80
N ALA A 59 -2.47 -2.01 -5.60
CA ALA A 59 -1.77 -3.28 -5.42
C ALA A 59 -2.67 -4.45 -5.82
N PHE A 60 -3.93 -4.41 -5.42
CA PHE A 60 -4.88 -5.46 -5.77
C PHE A 60 -5.10 -5.51 -7.29
N GLN A 61 -5.30 -4.35 -7.90
CA GLN A 61 -5.54 -4.27 -9.34
C GLN A 61 -4.33 -4.72 -10.17
N LYS A 62 -3.13 -4.47 -9.67
CA LYS A 62 -1.89 -4.78 -10.39
C LYS A 62 -1.19 -6.01 -9.88
N LEU A 63 -1.85 -6.78 -9.05
CA LEU A 63 -1.23 -7.93 -8.40
C LEU A 63 -0.68 -8.94 -9.41
N GLU A 64 -1.38 -9.14 -10.52
CA GLU A 64 -0.90 -10.05 -11.57
C GLU A 64 0.41 -9.59 -12.20
N GLN A 65 0.66 -8.29 -12.19
CA GLN A 65 1.87 -7.72 -12.75
C GLN A 65 3.05 -7.78 -11.78
N PHE A 66 2.79 -8.06 -10.51
CA PHE A 66 3.86 -8.15 -9.53
C PHE A 66 4.73 -9.36 -9.85
N GLN A 67 5.98 -9.09 -10.15
CA GLN A 67 6.96 -10.14 -10.42
C GLN A 67 7.66 -10.49 -9.12
N GLU A 68 7.69 -11.77 -8.82
CA GLU A 68 8.15 -12.23 -7.52
C GLU A 68 9.68 -12.30 -7.43
N ASN A 69 10.35 -11.53 -8.24
CA ASN A 69 11.81 -11.35 -8.15
C ASN A 69 12.19 -10.28 -7.11
N SER A 70 11.20 -9.64 -6.50
CA SER A 70 11.40 -8.69 -5.41
C SER A 70 10.42 -8.99 -4.29
N LYS A 71 10.64 -8.37 -3.13
CA LYS A 71 9.75 -8.58 -2.01
C LYS A 71 8.43 -7.85 -2.23
N PHE A 72 7.34 -8.51 -1.85
CA PHE A 72 6.02 -7.89 -1.92
C PHE A 72 5.99 -6.59 -1.11
N SER A 73 6.59 -6.59 0.09
CA SER A 73 6.62 -5.38 0.92
C SER A 73 7.29 -4.22 0.22
N THR A 74 8.39 -4.46 -0.47
CA THR A 74 9.10 -3.41 -1.21
C THR A 74 8.23 -2.82 -2.31
N TRP A 75 7.57 -3.69 -3.05
CA TRP A 75 6.68 -3.28 -4.13
C TRP A 75 5.51 -2.46 -3.60
N LEU A 76 4.89 -2.93 -2.51
CA LEU A 76 3.76 -2.25 -1.88
C LEU A 76 4.15 -0.89 -1.30
N ILE A 77 5.32 -0.82 -0.65
CA ILE A 77 5.81 0.43 -0.10
C ILE A 77 6.06 1.45 -1.21
N ARG A 78 6.60 1.00 -2.33
CA ARG A 78 6.82 1.89 -3.47
C ARG A 78 5.51 2.47 -3.99
N ILE A 79 4.47 1.65 -4.10
CA ILE A 79 3.15 2.13 -4.49
C ILE A 79 2.64 3.16 -3.48
N THR A 80 2.82 2.88 -2.19
CA THR A 80 2.37 3.78 -1.13
C THR A 80 3.07 5.13 -1.19
N ILE A 81 4.37 5.13 -1.41
CA ILE A 81 5.13 6.37 -1.52
C ILE A 81 4.65 7.17 -2.73
N ASN A 82 4.42 6.50 -3.86
CA ASN A 82 3.92 7.16 -5.06
C ASN A 82 2.56 7.81 -4.81
N GLU A 83 1.65 7.11 -4.15
CA GLU A 83 0.33 7.67 -3.83
C GLU A 83 0.44 8.84 -2.86
N SER A 84 1.33 8.73 -1.89
CA SER A 84 1.56 9.80 -0.92
C SER A 84 2.11 11.05 -1.60
N LEU A 85 3.06 10.87 -2.52
CA LEU A 85 3.62 11.99 -3.27
C LEU A 85 2.57 12.65 -4.17
N MET A 86 1.64 11.87 -4.72
CA MET A 86 0.57 12.43 -5.51
C MET A 86 -0.36 13.31 -4.67
N LYS A 87 -0.64 12.91 -3.45
CA LYS A 87 -1.42 13.74 -2.53
C LYS A 87 -0.69 15.05 -2.21
N LEU A 88 0.58 14.95 -1.93
CA LEU A 88 1.40 16.11 -1.62
C LEU A 88 1.51 17.06 -2.81
N ARG A 89 1.63 16.49 -4.01
CA ARG A 89 1.70 17.28 -5.24
C ARG A 89 0.42 18.07 -5.50
N LYS A 90 -0.72 17.45 -5.25
CA LYS A 90 -2.01 18.13 -5.37
C LYS A 90 -2.09 19.33 -4.43
N THR A 91 -1.67 19.14 -3.19
CA THR A 91 -1.66 20.21 -2.21
C THR A 91 -0.73 21.34 -2.66
N SER A 92 0.46 20.98 -3.15
CA SER A 92 1.44 21.97 -3.60
C SER A 92 0.94 22.77 -4.81
N VAL A 93 0.25 22.11 -5.72
CA VAL A 93 -0.30 22.79 -6.89
C VAL A 93 -1.40 23.76 -6.49
N THR A 94 -2.21 23.39 -5.51
CA THR A 94 -3.31 24.24 -5.07
C THR A 94 -2.83 25.44 -4.27
N ALA A 95 -1.89 25.23 -3.36
CA ALA A 95 -1.45 26.28 -2.44
C ALA A 95 -0.90 27.53 -3.13
N PRO A 96 -0.04 27.42 -4.15
CA PRO A 96 0.50 28.61 -4.78
C PRO A 96 -0.54 29.50 -5.44
N PHE A 97 -1.63 28.93 -5.86
CA PHE A 97 -2.68 29.72 -6.52
C PHE A 97 -3.51 30.52 -5.54
N LEU A 98 -3.43 30.19 -4.28
CA LEU A 98 -4.17 30.87 -3.24
C LEU A 98 -3.40 32.03 -2.65
N SER A 99 -2.12 32.10 -2.89
CA SER A 99 -1.27 33.15 -2.35
C SER A 99 -1.10 34.33 -3.29
#